data_44cd567b139640142e05a784b977ef88
#
_entry.id   44cd567b139640142e05a784b977ef88
#
_cell.length_a   1.000
_cell.length_b   1.000
_cell.length_c   1.000
_cell.angle_alpha   90.00
_cell.angle_beta   90.00
_cell.angle_gamma   90.00
#
_symmetry.space_group_name_H-M   'P 1'
#
loop_
_entity.id
_entity.type
_entity.pdbx_description
1 polymer ?
#
loop_
_entity_poly.entity_id
_entity_poly.type
_entity_poly.pdbx_seq_one_letter_code
_entity_poly.pdbx_strand_id
1 'polypeptide(L)'
;EKVQTSIDNSLCFGVYQEKKQIGFARVITDFSTIAYLGDVYIVEEKRGHGISKWLIETIMNYPELQGLRRWILLTGDAHELYRKYGWTDIADPAKWMELHNKNVYST
;
A
#
# COMPACT_ATOMS: atom_id res chain seq x y z
N GLU A 1 14.67 -5.20 -15.12
CA GLU A 1 15.05 -4.43 -13.95
C GLU A 1 13.96 -4.60 -12.88
N LYS A 2 14.34 -4.75 -11.63
CA LYS A 2 13.41 -5.17 -10.57
C LYS A 2 12.32 -4.14 -10.28
N VAL A 3 12.63 -2.88 -10.32
CA VAL A 3 11.63 -1.83 -10.06
C VAL A 3 10.55 -1.86 -11.14
N GLN A 4 10.96 -1.89 -12.39
CA GLN A 4 10.00 -1.93 -13.49
C GLN A 4 9.15 -3.21 -13.44
N THR A 5 9.79 -4.34 -13.17
CA THR A 5 9.07 -5.61 -13.06
C THR A 5 8.01 -5.56 -11.95
N SER A 6 8.34 -4.95 -10.81
CA SER A 6 7.39 -4.86 -9.71
C SER A 6 6.18 -3.99 -10.06
N ILE A 7 6.42 -2.89 -10.78
CA ILE A 7 5.33 -2.01 -11.24
C ILE A 7 4.44 -2.74 -12.24
N ASP A 8 5.04 -3.46 -13.17
CA ASP A 8 4.30 -4.18 -14.21
C ASP A 8 3.41 -5.30 -13.64
N ASN A 9 3.76 -5.82 -12.47
CA ASN A 9 3.05 -6.95 -11.85
C ASN A 9 2.24 -6.54 -10.62
N SER A 10 1.96 -5.26 -10.48
CA SER A 10 1.19 -4.73 -9.35
C SER A 10 0.09 -3.80 -9.84
N LEU A 11 -0.89 -3.57 -8.98
CA LEU A 11 -1.90 -2.55 -9.22
C LEU A 11 -1.40 -1.24 -8.60
N CYS A 12 -1.14 -0.25 -9.44
CA CYS A 12 -0.56 1.02 -9.01
C CYS A 12 -1.58 2.14 -9.07
N PHE A 13 -1.55 2.99 -8.05
CA PHE A 13 -2.43 4.16 -7.95
C PHE A 13 -1.56 5.41 -7.95
N GLY A 14 -1.77 6.29 -8.92
CA GLY A 14 -1.10 7.58 -8.96
C GLY A 14 -2.05 8.70 -8.57
N VAL A 15 -1.58 9.62 -7.76
CA VAL A 15 -2.34 10.83 -7.39
C VAL A 15 -1.74 12.00 -8.13
N TYR A 16 -2.57 12.75 -8.85
CA TYR A 16 -2.11 13.85 -9.70
C TYR A 16 -2.84 15.13 -9.35
N GLN A 17 -2.12 16.24 -9.44
CA GLN A 17 -2.67 17.58 -9.35
C GLN A 17 -2.05 18.41 -10.47
N GLU A 18 -2.89 18.96 -11.36
CA GLU A 18 -2.44 19.77 -12.48
C GLU A 18 -1.34 19.10 -13.30
N LYS A 19 -1.53 17.80 -13.61
CA LYS A 19 -0.59 16.97 -14.39
C LYS A 19 0.69 16.61 -13.66
N LYS A 20 0.84 17.01 -12.40
CA LYS A 20 2.00 16.66 -11.59
C LYS A 20 1.64 15.52 -10.65
N GLN A 21 2.45 14.47 -10.62
CA GLN A 21 2.22 13.38 -9.68
C GLN A 21 2.62 13.80 -8.27
N ILE A 22 1.68 13.72 -7.34
CA ILE A 22 1.90 14.10 -5.95
C ILE A 22 1.77 12.95 -4.98
N GLY A 23 1.38 11.78 -5.45
CA GLY A 23 1.27 10.62 -4.58
C GLY A 23 1.27 9.31 -5.36
N PHE A 24 1.46 8.23 -4.63
CA PHE A 24 1.55 6.90 -5.20
C PHE A 24 1.22 5.84 -4.15
N ALA A 25 0.65 4.74 -4.60
CA ALA A 25 0.51 3.54 -3.79
C ALA A 25 0.54 2.32 -4.71
N ARG A 26 0.98 1.20 -4.18
CA ARG A 26 1.06 -0.04 -4.94
C ARG A 26 0.38 -1.16 -4.17
N VAL A 27 -0.45 -1.94 -4.86
CA VAL A 27 -1.12 -3.09 -4.28
C VAL A 27 -0.65 -4.34 -4.99
N ILE A 28 -0.07 -5.26 -4.25
CA ILE A 28 0.32 -6.58 -4.76
C ILE A 28 -0.80 -7.54 -4.37
N THR A 29 -1.43 -8.18 -5.37
CA THR A 29 -2.63 -8.96 -5.11
C THR A 29 -2.85 -10.01 -6.19
N ASP A 30 -3.55 -11.07 -5.80
CA ASP A 30 -4.06 -12.05 -6.75
C ASP A 30 -5.51 -11.72 -7.17
N PHE A 31 -6.04 -10.60 -6.71
CA PHE A 31 -7.42 -10.16 -6.95
C PHE A 31 -8.50 -11.13 -6.43
N SER A 32 -8.13 -12.05 -5.60
CA SER A 32 -9.05 -13.09 -5.12
C SER A 32 -8.95 -13.34 -3.62
N THR A 33 -7.75 -13.47 -3.10
CA THR A 33 -7.58 -13.90 -1.71
C THR A 33 -6.87 -12.88 -0.83
N ILE A 34 -5.83 -12.23 -1.33
CA ILE A 34 -4.97 -11.40 -0.49
C ILE A 34 -4.49 -10.17 -1.24
N ALA A 35 -4.26 -9.09 -0.50
CA ALA A 35 -3.61 -7.91 -1.03
C ALA A 35 -2.58 -7.40 -0.03
N TYR A 36 -1.45 -6.92 -0.55
CA TYR A 36 -0.42 -6.24 0.22
C TYR A 36 -0.34 -4.80 -0.25
N LEU A 37 -0.59 -3.87 0.66
CA LEU A 37 -0.51 -2.43 0.38
C LEU A 37 0.89 -1.95 0.70
N GLY A 38 1.59 -1.43 -0.31
CA GLY A 38 2.96 -0.97 -0.15
C GLY A 38 3.24 0.32 -0.88
N ASP A 39 4.40 0.88 -0.59
CA ASP A 39 4.92 2.06 -1.28
C ASP A 39 3.96 3.24 -1.28
N VAL A 40 3.19 3.42 -0.20
CA VAL A 40 2.29 4.55 -0.08
C VAL A 40 3.12 5.81 0.17
N TYR A 41 2.95 6.81 -0.69
CA TYR A 41 3.75 8.02 -0.62
C TYR A 41 2.95 9.23 -1.09
N ILE A 42 3.04 10.32 -0.34
CA ILE A 42 2.53 11.63 -0.74
C ILE A 42 3.72 12.58 -0.65
N VAL A 43 3.92 13.43 -1.67
CA VAL A 43 5.03 14.39 -1.65
C VAL A 43 4.90 15.30 -0.43
N GLU A 44 6.04 15.69 0.14
CA GLU A 44 6.09 16.35 1.44
C GLU A 44 5.23 17.59 1.51
N GLU A 45 5.29 18.45 0.49
CA GLU A 45 4.53 19.72 0.49
C GLU A 45 3.02 19.53 0.38
N LYS A 46 2.55 18.32 0.10
CA LYS A 46 1.12 18.02 0.00
C LYS A 46 0.60 17.23 1.20
N ARG A 47 1.46 16.91 2.15
CA ARG A 47 1.05 16.17 3.34
C ARG A 47 0.21 17.05 4.26
N GLY A 48 -0.67 16.42 5.04
CA GLY A 48 -1.52 17.16 5.96
C GLY A 48 -2.78 17.75 5.35
N HIS A 49 -3.07 17.43 4.08
CA HIS A 49 -4.24 17.96 3.37
C HIS A 49 -5.30 16.89 3.10
N GLY A 50 -5.22 15.75 3.76
CA GLY A 50 -6.21 14.68 3.59
C GLY A 50 -6.02 13.82 2.36
N ILE A 51 -4.93 13.98 1.61
CA ILE A 51 -4.70 13.21 0.38
C ILE A 51 -4.46 11.73 0.69
N SER A 52 -3.74 11.43 1.76
CA SER A 52 -3.52 10.04 2.17
C SER A 52 -4.83 9.34 2.49
N LYS A 53 -5.73 10.00 3.21
CA LYS A 53 -7.04 9.45 3.53
C LYS A 53 -7.84 9.15 2.27
N TRP A 54 -7.87 10.12 1.36
CA TRP A 54 -8.57 9.95 0.09
C TRP A 54 -8.00 8.80 -0.72
N LEU A 55 -6.67 8.68 -0.77
CA LEU A 55 -6.01 7.61 -1.51
C LEU A 55 -6.36 6.24 -0.90
N ILE A 56 -6.30 6.10 0.42
CA ILE A 56 -6.65 4.86 1.09
C ILE A 56 -8.12 4.51 0.84
N GLU A 57 -9.02 5.48 0.92
CA GLU A 57 -10.44 5.25 0.64
C GLU A 57 -10.65 4.78 -0.79
N THR A 58 -9.96 5.40 -1.75
CA THR A 58 -10.04 5.02 -3.15
C THR A 58 -9.60 3.56 -3.35
N ILE A 59 -8.49 3.19 -2.73
CA ILE A 59 -7.98 1.82 -2.82
C ILE A 59 -8.94 0.83 -2.18
N MET A 60 -9.43 1.13 -0.97
CA MET A 60 -10.32 0.23 -0.24
C MET A 60 -11.67 0.05 -0.96
N ASN A 61 -12.07 1.03 -1.76
CA ASN A 61 -13.33 0.96 -2.52
C ASN A 61 -13.15 0.54 -3.98
N TYR A 62 -11.92 0.23 -4.37
CA TYR A 62 -11.65 -0.17 -5.76
C TYR A 62 -12.40 -1.47 -6.08
N PRO A 63 -13.20 -1.50 -7.16
CA PRO A 63 -14.11 -2.64 -7.41
C PRO A 63 -13.43 -4.00 -7.45
N GLU A 64 -12.25 -4.08 -8.06
CA GLU A 64 -11.55 -5.35 -8.24
C GLU A 64 -10.88 -5.86 -6.95
N LEU A 65 -10.88 -5.06 -5.89
CA LEU A 65 -10.25 -5.41 -4.62
C LEU A 65 -11.27 -5.74 -3.52
N GLN A 66 -12.54 -5.96 -3.90
CA GLN A 66 -13.57 -6.31 -2.95
C GLN A 66 -13.59 -7.81 -2.69
N GLY A 67 -13.98 -8.20 -1.47
CA GLY A 67 -14.17 -9.60 -1.13
C GLY A 67 -12.88 -10.39 -0.87
N LEU A 68 -11.75 -9.72 -0.75
CA LEU A 68 -10.50 -10.39 -0.41
C LEU A 68 -10.54 -10.89 1.03
N ARG A 69 -9.93 -12.04 1.27
CA ARG A 69 -9.90 -12.62 2.60
C ARG A 69 -9.03 -11.83 3.56
N ARG A 70 -7.96 -11.22 3.06
CA ARG A 70 -7.01 -10.52 3.91
C ARG A 70 -6.27 -9.41 3.17
N TRP A 71 -6.10 -8.30 3.87
CA TRP A 71 -5.18 -7.24 3.49
C TRP A 71 -4.05 -7.21 4.50
N ILE A 72 -2.82 -6.95 4.06
CA ILE A 72 -1.69 -6.74 4.96
C ILE A 72 -0.91 -5.51 4.53
N LEU A 73 -0.22 -4.90 5.49
CA LEU A 73 0.70 -3.79 5.21
C LEU A 73 1.77 -3.72 6.30
N LEU A 74 2.83 -3.01 6.00
CA LEU A 74 3.86 -2.65 6.98
C LEU A 74 3.90 -1.12 7.07
N THR A 75 3.91 -0.60 8.28
CA THR A 75 4.07 0.83 8.51
C THR A 75 4.82 1.07 9.80
N GLY A 76 5.68 2.10 9.82
CA GLY A 76 6.40 2.47 11.03
C GLY A 76 5.62 3.45 11.90
N ASP A 77 4.73 4.24 11.30
CA ASP A 77 4.14 5.38 12.02
C ASP A 77 2.68 5.72 11.65
N ALA A 78 2.05 4.95 10.77
CA ALA A 78 0.72 5.29 10.28
C ALA A 78 -0.39 4.36 10.78
N HIS A 79 -0.15 3.62 11.84
CA HIS A 79 -1.14 2.66 12.37
C HIS A 79 -2.50 3.31 12.63
N GLU A 80 -2.52 4.50 13.21
CA GLU A 80 -3.78 5.17 13.54
C GLU A 80 -4.59 5.54 12.30
N LEU A 81 -3.90 5.91 11.22
CA LEU A 81 -4.58 6.19 9.95
C LEU A 81 -5.35 4.96 9.47
N TYR A 82 -4.68 3.81 9.45
CA TYR A 82 -5.31 2.59 8.93
C TYR A 82 -6.41 2.06 9.86
N ARG A 83 -6.26 2.24 11.19
CA ARG A 83 -7.30 1.82 12.13
C ARG A 83 -8.64 2.51 11.87
N LYS A 84 -8.61 3.73 11.35
CA LYS A 84 -9.84 4.46 10.99
C LYS A 84 -10.63 3.75 9.90
N TYR A 85 -9.99 2.88 9.13
CA TYR A 85 -10.62 2.16 8.03
C TYR A 85 -10.82 0.68 8.32
N GLY A 86 -10.75 0.30 9.60
CA GLY A 86 -11.03 -1.07 10.02
C GLY A 86 -9.82 -1.99 10.08
N TRP A 87 -8.63 -1.47 9.83
CA TRP A 87 -7.43 -2.26 9.97
C TRP A 87 -7.10 -2.49 11.45
N THR A 88 -6.57 -3.65 11.75
CA THR A 88 -6.19 -4.04 13.11
C THR A 88 -4.74 -4.50 13.13
N ASP A 89 -4.19 -4.62 14.33
CA ASP A 89 -2.91 -5.29 14.47
C ASP A 89 -3.09 -6.72 13.98
N ILE A 90 -2.03 -7.28 13.40
CA ILE A 90 -2.14 -8.62 12.84
C ILE A 90 -2.49 -9.63 13.94
N ALA A 91 -3.48 -10.48 13.65
CA ALA A 91 -3.85 -11.53 14.58
C ALA A 91 -2.74 -12.58 14.63
N ASP A 92 -2.42 -13.07 15.81
CA ASP A 92 -1.42 -14.12 15.98
C ASP A 92 -0.07 -13.78 15.32
N PRO A 93 0.60 -12.69 15.76
CA PRO A 93 1.89 -12.31 15.15
C PRO A 93 2.91 -13.46 15.13
N ALA A 94 2.81 -14.36 16.10
CA ALA A 94 3.74 -15.49 16.20
C ALA A 94 3.61 -16.49 15.02
N LYS A 95 2.53 -16.39 14.25
CA LYS A 95 2.35 -17.24 13.07
C LYS A 95 2.98 -16.67 11.82
N TRP A 96 3.49 -15.44 11.88
CA TRP A 96 4.06 -14.77 10.73
C TRP A 96 5.57 -14.85 10.79
N MET A 97 6.18 -15.07 9.64
CA MET A 97 7.63 -15.13 9.49
C MET A 97 8.03 -14.38 8.24
N GLU A 98 9.26 -13.90 8.19
CA GLU A 98 9.80 -13.28 6.99
C GLU A 98 11.17 -13.85 6.67
N LEU A 99 11.51 -13.82 5.40
CA LEU A 99 12.87 -14.02 4.93
C LEU A 99 13.19 -12.76 4.13
N HIS A 100 13.97 -11.88 4.72
CA HIS A 100 14.25 -10.57 4.15
C HIS A 100 15.64 -10.50 3.56
N ASN A 101 15.76 -10.30 2.27
CA ASN A 101 17.04 -10.09 1.60
C ASN A 101 17.39 -8.61 1.69
N LYS A 102 18.17 -8.25 2.72
CA LYS A 102 18.53 -6.85 2.99
C LYS A 102 19.48 -6.26 1.98
N ASN A 103 20.13 -7.10 1.18
CA ASN A 103 21.17 -6.66 0.25
C ASN A 103 20.71 -6.63 -1.21
N VAL A 104 19.42 -6.82 -1.49
CA VAL A 104 18.92 -6.94 -2.87
C VAL A 104 19.20 -5.69 -3.71
N TYR A 105 19.28 -4.52 -3.08
CA TYR A 105 19.52 -3.25 -3.78
C TYR A 105 20.92 -2.69 -3.57
N SER A 106 21.82 -3.44 -2.92
CA SER A 106 23.15 -2.93 -2.56
C SER A 106 24.23 -3.20 -3.60
N THR A 107 23.90 -3.78 -4.73
CA THR A 107 24.88 -4.10 -5.81
C THR A 107 24.64 -3.28 -7.03
#